data_4003e7e034bb59f16792f380b02ae4a8
#
_entry.id   4003e7e034bb59f16792f380b02ae4a8
#
_cell.length_a   1.000
_cell.length_b   1.000
_cell.length_c   1.000
_cell.angle_alpha   90.00
_cell.angle_beta   90.00
_cell.angle_gamma   90.00
#
_symmetry.space_group_name_H-M   'P 1'
#
loop_
_entity.id
_entity.type
_entity.pdbx_description
1 polymer ?
#
loop_
_entity_poly.entity_id
_entity_poly.type
_entity_poly.pdbx_seq_one_letter_code
_entity_poly.pdbx_strand_id
1 'polypeptide(L)'
;MNETSQRRRTMDERIMIFMERMSPFVKRDAVTWLESHGFFTAPASIKYHGAYDGGLFDHSFEVAQTLWELTKDNNLKWERPESPLIVGMFHDLCKIDSYKFDMDGWTYNNDTLLKGHGVKSVMMLASLMNLTEEEVACIRYHMGAFTAQDEWKDYTRAIHYYPNVLWTHHADMIASHVKGV
;
A
#
# COMPACT_ATOMS: atom_id res chain seq x y z
N MET A 1 -5.30 -29.56 11.82
CA MET A 1 -5.55 -28.97 10.50
C MET A 1 -6.96 -28.43 10.53
N ASN A 2 -7.14 -27.20 10.88
CA ASN A 2 -8.42 -26.47 10.73
C ASN A 2 -8.07 -25.22 9.92
N GLU A 3 -8.15 -25.34 8.60
CA GLU A 3 -8.28 -24.19 7.73
C GLU A 3 -9.72 -23.65 7.92
N THR A 4 -9.89 -22.75 8.85
CA THR A 4 -11.02 -21.82 8.78
C THR A 4 -10.76 -20.93 7.57
N SER A 5 -11.32 -21.33 6.42
CA SER A 5 -11.41 -20.46 5.24
C SER A 5 -12.07 -19.15 5.67
N GLN A 6 -11.24 -18.16 6.02
CA GLN A 6 -11.74 -16.82 6.29
C GLN A 6 -12.40 -16.32 5.00
N ARG A 7 -13.70 -16.06 5.07
CA ARG A 7 -14.47 -15.53 3.93
C ARG A 7 -13.80 -14.24 3.45
N ARG A 8 -13.39 -14.21 2.18
CA ARG A 8 -12.85 -13.00 1.54
C ARG A 8 -13.91 -11.90 1.47
N ARG A 9 -13.48 -10.65 1.66
CA ARG A 9 -14.34 -9.47 1.55
C ARG A 9 -14.84 -9.30 0.12
N THR A 10 -16.08 -8.84 -0.01
CA THR A 10 -16.60 -8.35 -1.31
C THR A 10 -16.03 -6.97 -1.63
N MET A 11 -16.16 -6.51 -2.88
CA MET A 11 -15.77 -5.16 -3.29
C MET A 11 -16.49 -4.09 -2.46
N ASP A 12 -17.82 -4.24 -2.26
CA ASP A 12 -18.62 -3.29 -1.48
C ASP A 12 -18.14 -3.21 -0.02
N GLU A 13 -17.82 -4.35 0.60
CA GLU A 13 -17.27 -4.40 1.95
C GLU A 13 -15.92 -3.66 2.04
N ARG A 14 -15.06 -3.78 1.02
CA ARG A 14 -13.78 -3.06 0.96
C ARG A 14 -13.99 -1.55 0.83
N ILE A 15 -14.89 -1.12 -0.04
CA ILE A 15 -15.24 0.29 -0.20
C ILE A 15 -15.81 0.86 1.10
N MET A 16 -16.71 0.14 1.79
CA MET A 16 -17.24 0.58 3.07
C MET A 16 -16.14 0.76 4.13
N ILE A 17 -15.25 -0.22 4.26
CA ILE A 17 -14.11 -0.15 5.20
C ILE A 17 -13.20 1.03 4.84
N PHE A 18 -12.89 1.21 3.55
CA PHE A 18 -12.09 2.33 3.09
C PHE A 18 -12.74 3.67 3.46
N MET A 19 -14.03 3.83 3.16
CA MET A 19 -14.76 5.05 3.48
C MET A 19 -14.79 5.33 4.98
N GLU A 20 -15.01 4.32 5.82
CA GLU A 20 -14.98 4.47 7.27
C GLU A 20 -13.64 5.00 7.78
N ARG A 21 -12.54 4.51 7.23
CA ARG A 21 -11.18 4.80 7.71
C ARG A 21 -10.54 6.03 7.06
N MET A 22 -10.82 6.25 5.77
CA MET A 22 -10.09 7.21 4.95
C MET A 22 -10.88 8.45 4.54
N SER A 23 -12.22 8.46 4.68
CA SER A 23 -13.06 9.60 4.24
C SER A 23 -12.69 10.95 4.86
N PRO A 24 -12.13 11.05 6.08
CA PRO A 24 -11.67 12.33 6.60
C PRO A 24 -10.46 12.90 5.84
N PHE A 25 -9.69 12.06 5.16
CA PHE A 25 -8.40 12.42 4.56
C PHE A 25 -8.43 12.38 3.03
N VAL A 26 -9.35 11.63 2.43
CA VAL A 26 -9.42 11.36 0.99
C VAL A 26 -10.71 11.93 0.41
N LYS A 27 -10.60 12.77 -0.64
CA LYS A 27 -11.76 13.36 -1.31
C LYS A 27 -12.59 12.30 -2.05
N ARG A 28 -13.90 12.54 -2.19
CA ARG A 28 -14.82 11.63 -2.86
C ARG A 28 -14.40 11.30 -4.30
N ASP A 29 -13.89 12.27 -5.03
CA ASP A 29 -13.43 12.07 -6.42
C ASP A 29 -12.24 11.10 -6.48
N ALA A 30 -11.36 11.13 -5.47
CA ALA A 30 -10.27 10.17 -5.36
C ALA A 30 -10.78 8.74 -5.07
N VAL A 31 -11.85 8.60 -4.27
CA VAL A 31 -12.49 7.28 -4.04
C VAL A 31 -13.06 6.72 -5.34
N THR A 32 -13.76 7.54 -6.11
CA THR A 32 -14.31 7.14 -7.42
C THR A 32 -13.17 6.76 -8.40
N TRP A 33 -12.07 7.50 -8.34
CA TRP A 33 -10.88 7.16 -9.14
C TRP A 33 -10.29 5.81 -8.74
N LEU A 34 -10.09 5.56 -7.44
CA LEU A 34 -9.57 4.30 -6.91
C LEU A 34 -10.45 3.10 -7.30
N GLU A 35 -11.78 3.27 -7.22
CA GLU A 35 -12.76 2.26 -7.63
C GLU A 35 -12.64 1.95 -9.13
N SER A 36 -12.66 2.98 -9.97
CA SER A 36 -12.62 2.84 -11.43
C SER A 36 -11.26 2.31 -11.95
N HIS A 37 -10.17 2.45 -11.17
CA HIS A 37 -8.84 1.96 -11.52
C HIS A 37 -8.47 0.65 -10.84
N GLY A 38 -9.40 -0.01 -10.16
CA GLY A 38 -9.23 -1.37 -9.67
C GLY A 38 -8.53 -1.52 -8.33
N PHE A 39 -8.40 -0.47 -7.51
CA PHE A 39 -7.78 -0.57 -6.19
C PHE A 39 -8.45 -1.62 -5.28
N PHE A 40 -9.76 -1.77 -5.39
CA PHE A 40 -10.55 -2.71 -4.59
C PHE A 40 -10.66 -4.12 -5.21
N THR A 41 -10.13 -4.32 -6.41
CA THR A 41 -10.25 -5.58 -7.16
C THR A 41 -8.93 -6.20 -7.56
N ALA A 42 -7.87 -5.39 -7.75
CA ALA A 42 -6.55 -5.89 -8.11
C ALA A 42 -5.95 -6.82 -7.02
N PRO A 43 -5.12 -7.81 -7.38
CA PRO A 43 -4.37 -8.61 -6.43
C PRO A 43 -3.17 -7.84 -5.87
N ALA A 44 -2.70 -8.17 -4.67
CA ALA A 44 -1.43 -7.66 -4.14
C ALA A 44 -0.22 -8.29 -4.83
N SER A 45 -0.35 -9.53 -5.26
CA SER A 45 0.62 -10.25 -6.09
C SER A 45 -0.11 -11.27 -6.97
N ILE A 46 0.60 -11.93 -7.89
CA ILE A 46 0.02 -13.05 -8.65
C ILE A 46 0.50 -14.41 -8.15
N LYS A 47 1.46 -14.47 -7.23
CA LYS A 47 2.08 -15.74 -6.77
C LYS A 47 2.27 -15.83 -5.25
N TYR A 48 2.22 -14.71 -4.54
CA TYR A 48 2.56 -14.65 -3.11
C TYR A 48 1.34 -14.20 -2.29
N HIS A 49 1.56 -13.38 -1.26
CA HIS A 49 0.47 -12.84 -0.44
C HIS A 49 -0.56 -12.05 -1.27
N GLY A 50 -1.83 -12.11 -0.88
CA GLY A 50 -2.89 -11.38 -1.55
C GLY A 50 -3.10 -11.73 -3.04
N ALA A 51 -2.77 -12.95 -3.48
CA ALA A 51 -2.91 -13.42 -4.85
C ALA A 51 -4.38 -13.81 -5.16
N TYR A 52 -5.28 -12.85 -5.00
CA TYR A 52 -6.72 -13.00 -5.26
C TYR A 52 -7.38 -11.64 -5.52
N ASP A 53 -8.59 -11.64 -6.05
CA ASP A 53 -9.35 -10.43 -6.35
C ASP A 53 -9.57 -9.57 -5.10
N GLY A 54 -9.03 -8.33 -5.16
CA GLY A 54 -9.05 -7.37 -4.06
C GLY A 54 -7.97 -7.59 -3.00
N GLY A 55 -7.02 -8.48 -3.25
CA GLY A 55 -5.87 -8.71 -2.38
C GLY A 55 -5.06 -7.45 -2.15
N LEU A 56 -4.97 -6.54 -3.13
CA LEU A 56 -4.29 -5.25 -2.98
C LEU A 56 -4.90 -4.41 -1.86
N PHE A 57 -6.22 -4.26 -1.83
CA PHE A 57 -6.88 -3.54 -0.75
C PHE A 57 -6.71 -4.23 0.59
N ASP A 58 -6.91 -5.55 0.65
CA ASP A 58 -6.82 -6.31 1.91
C ASP A 58 -5.41 -6.21 2.51
N HIS A 59 -4.37 -6.31 1.68
CA HIS A 59 -2.97 -6.09 2.07
C HIS A 59 -2.73 -4.63 2.54
N SER A 60 -3.10 -3.65 1.73
CA SER A 60 -2.93 -2.23 2.05
C SER A 60 -3.62 -1.84 3.36
N PHE A 61 -4.83 -2.35 3.59
CA PHE A 61 -5.55 -2.13 4.84
C PHE A 61 -4.83 -2.74 6.04
N GLU A 62 -4.29 -3.96 5.89
CA GLU A 62 -3.53 -4.62 6.95
C GLU A 62 -2.23 -3.89 7.26
N VAL A 63 -1.52 -3.40 6.23
CA VAL A 63 -0.33 -2.55 6.43
C VAL A 63 -0.68 -1.26 7.17
N ALA A 64 -1.78 -0.60 6.78
CA ALA A 64 -2.24 0.62 7.45
C ALA A 64 -2.59 0.38 8.93
N GLN A 65 -3.29 -0.71 9.24
CA GLN A 65 -3.60 -1.08 10.63
C GLN A 65 -2.33 -1.40 11.42
N THR A 66 -1.44 -2.21 10.87
CA THR A 66 -0.17 -2.58 11.52
C THR A 66 0.70 -1.35 11.77
N LEU A 67 0.82 -0.44 10.81
CA LEU A 67 1.60 0.79 10.97
C LEU A 67 0.98 1.73 12.01
N TRP A 68 -0.35 1.78 12.07
CA TRP A 68 -1.08 2.51 13.11
C TRP A 68 -0.84 1.94 14.51
N GLU A 69 -0.87 0.61 14.67
CA GLU A 69 -0.57 -0.08 15.92
C GLU A 69 0.89 0.16 16.35
N LEU A 70 1.85 -0.04 15.45
CA LEU A 70 3.26 0.25 15.69
C LEU A 70 3.49 1.72 16.08
N THR A 71 2.76 2.64 15.48
CA THR A 71 2.81 4.07 15.83
C THR A 71 2.41 4.31 17.28
N LYS A 72 1.32 3.70 17.74
CA LYS A 72 0.86 3.83 19.11
C LYS A 72 1.80 3.16 20.11
N ASP A 73 2.17 1.92 19.83
CA ASP A 73 2.95 1.09 20.76
C ASP A 73 4.37 1.65 20.97
N ASN A 74 4.93 2.28 19.94
CA ASN A 74 6.27 2.86 19.98
C ASN A 74 6.27 4.40 20.07
N ASN A 75 5.09 5.03 20.20
CA ASN A 75 4.94 6.49 20.30
C ASN A 75 5.65 7.23 19.15
N LEU A 76 5.53 6.70 17.92
CA LEU A 76 6.16 7.28 16.74
C LEU A 76 5.59 8.66 16.45
N LYS A 77 6.45 9.55 15.97
CA LYS A 77 6.07 10.91 15.59
C LYS A 77 6.03 11.01 14.08
N TRP A 78 4.94 11.58 13.57
CA TRP A 78 4.69 11.82 12.16
C TRP A 78 4.47 13.30 11.91
N GLU A 79 4.73 13.79 10.69
CA GLU A 79 4.44 15.17 10.31
C GLU A 79 2.95 15.50 10.47
N ARG A 80 2.06 14.53 10.27
CA ARG A 80 0.63 14.63 10.61
C ARG A 80 0.09 13.29 11.16
N PRO A 81 -0.91 13.34 12.05
CA PRO A 81 -1.38 12.15 12.77
C PRO A 81 -1.93 11.03 11.87
N GLU A 82 -2.49 11.37 10.71
CA GLU A 82 -3.07 10.44 9.74
C GLU A 82 -2.05 9.75 8.83
N SER A 83 -0.79 10.21 8.78
CA SER A 83 0.25 9.67 7.90
C SER A 83 0.39 8.15 7.96
N PRO A 84 0.37 7.46 9.12
CA PRO A 84 0.48 6.00 9.13
C PRO A 84 -0.65 5.30 8.36
N LEU A 85 -1.87 5.86 8.40
CA LEU A 85 -3.01 5.31 7.64
C LEU A 85 -2.84 5.57 6.14
N ILE A 86 -2.43 6.79 5.77
CA ILE A 86 -2.21 7.17 4.36
C ILE A 86 -1.08 6.35 3.76
N VAL A 87 0.06 6.30 4.43
CA VAL A 87 1.25 5.56 3.97
C VAL A 87 0.92 4.08 3.81
N GLY A 88 0.37 3.44 4.84
CA GLY A 88 0.03 2.03 4.79
C GLY A 88 -1.01 1.70 3.74
N MET A 89 -2.06 2.52 3.59
CA MET A 89 -3.12 2.30 2.61
C MET A 89 -2.64 2.43 1.15
N PHE A 90 -1.63 3.26 0.89
CA PHE A 90 -1.27 3.62 -0.49
C PHE A 90 0.17 3.29 -0.89
N HIS A 91 0.97 2.64 -0.02
CA HIS A 91 2.36 2.32 -0.34
C HIS A 91 2.49 1.53 -1.66
N ASP A 92 1.54 0.65 -1.92
CA ASP A 92 1.48 -0.26 -3.07
C ASP A 92 0.46 0.15 -4.15
N LEU A 93 0.04 1.42 -4.18
CA LEU A 93 -0.96 1.91 -5.14
C LEU A 93 -0.58 1.62 -6.60
N CYS A 94 0.69 1.55 -6.91
CA CYS A 94 1.19 1.21 -8.25
C CYS A 94 0.71 -0.15 -8.77
N LYS A 95 0.27 -1.05 -7.88
CA LYS A 95 -0.19 -2.39 -8.26
C LYS A 95 -1.53 -2.40 -8.99
N ILE A 96 -2.30 -1.31 -8.98
CA ILE A 96 -3.57 -1.20 -9.70
C ILE A 96 -3.45 -1.45 -11.21
N ASP A 97 -2.30 -1.18 -11.80
CA ASP A 97 -2.03 -1.40 -13.21
C ASP A 97 -0.84 -2.33 -13.49
N SER A 98 -0.22 -2.86 -12.43
CA SER A 98 0.89 -3.82 -12.55
C SER A 98 0.44 -5.19 -13.02
N TYR A 99 -0.85 -5.45 -12.92
CA TYR A 99 -1.48 -6.70 -13.33
C TYR A 99 -2.65 -6.42 -14.26
N LYS A 100 -2.92 -7.35 -15.15
CA LYS A 100 -4.10 -7.36 -16.02
C LYS A 100 -4.80 -8.71 -15.89
N PHE A 101 -6.12 -8.70 -15.96
CA PHE A 101 -6.93 -9.91 -15.96
C PHE A 101 -7.23 -10.33 -17.39
N ASP A 102 -6.93 -11.57 -17.75
CA ASP A 102 -7.25 -12.18 -19.04
C ASP A 102 -7.98 -13.51 -18.87
N MET A 103 -8.13 -14.28 -19.95
CA MET A 103 -8.86 -15.56 -19.92
C MET A 103 -8.23 -16.60 -18.99
N ASP A 104 -6.93 -16.50 -18.72
CA ASP A 104 -6.17 -17.41 -17.88
C ASP A 104 -5.99 -16.89 -16.44
N GLY A 105 -6.55 -15.70 -16.12
CA GLY A 105 -6.47 -15.05 -14.82
C GLY A 105 -5.54 -13.84 -14.79
N TRP A 106 -5.01 -13.52 -13.60
CA TRP A 106 -4.12 -12.37 -13.41
C TRP A 106 -2.72 -12.62 -13.96
N THR A 107 -2.24 -11.73 -14.83
CA THR A 107 -0.90 -11.75 -15.43
C THR A 107 -0.20 -10.40 -15.25
N TYR A 108 1.13 -10.37 -15.43
CA TYR A 108 1.89 -9.11 -15.39
C TYR A 108 1.51 -8.20 -16.56
N ASN A 109 1.25 -6.94 -16.26
CA ASN A 109 1.07 -5.91 -17.28
C ASN A 109 2.43 -5.28 -17.63
N ASN A 110 3.00 -5.66 -18.78
CA ASN A 110 4.27 -5.12 -19.22
C ASN A 110 4.15 -3.79 -19.98
N ASP A 111 2.93 -3.34 -20.28
CA ASP A 111 2.64 -2.16 -21.10
C ASP A 111 2.49 -0.88 -20.28
N THR A 112 2.85 -0.91 -18.99
CA THR A 112 2.74 0.26 -18.10
C THR A 112 3.76 1.33 -18.49
N LEU A 113 3.29 2.59 -18.58
CA LEU A 113 4.15 3.74 -18.91
C LEU A 113 5.12 4.08 -17.77
N LEU A 114 4.59 4.12 -16.55
CA LEU A 114 5.39 4.44 -15.36
C LEU A 114 6.07 3.20 -14.80
N LYS A 115 7.34 3.33 -14.48
CA LYS A 115 8.16 2.27 -13.87
C LYS A 115 8.59 2.68 -12.46
N GLY A 116 9.10 1.71 -11.69
CA GLY A 116 9.54 1.92 -10.31
C GLY A 116 8.40 1.80 -9.30
N HIS A 117 8.55 0.90 -8.35
CA HIS A 117 7.45 0.49 -7.47
C HIS A 117 6.97 1.63 -6.56
N GLY A 118 7.80 2.08 -5.62
CA GLY A 118 7.42 3.15 -4.69
C GLY A 118 7.26 4.51 -5.37
N VAL A 119 8.13 4.85 -6.34
CA VAL A 119 8.03 6.11 -7.09
C VAL A 119 6.69 6.22 -7.81
N LYS A 120 6.26 5.15 -8.46
CA LYS A 120 4.99 5.10 -9.17
C LYS A 120 3.80 5.28 -8.23
N SER A 121 3.82 4.62 -7.05
CA SER A 121 2.79 4.82 -6.02
C SER A 121 2.69 6.28 -5.59
N VAL A 122 3.84 6.93 -5.33
CA VAL A 122 3.89 8.37 -5.00
C VAL A 122 3.31 9.22 -6.13
N MET A 123 3.69 8.98 -7.38
CA MET A 123 3.20 9.78 -8.52
C MET A 123 1.68 9.65 -8.69
N MET A 124 1.14 8.43 -8.57
CA MET A 124 -0.30 8.20 -8.62
C MET A 124 -1.03 8.89 -7.47
N LEU A 125 -0.54 8.72 -6.24
CA LEU A 125 -1.19 9.29 -5.06
C LEU A 125 -1.12 10.82 -5.04
N ALA A 126 -0.01 11.42 -5.50
CA ALA A 126 0.13 12.87 -5.60
C ALA A 126 -0.86 13.53 -6.56
N SER A 127 -1.42 12.78 -7.52
CA SER A 127 -2.50 13.27 -8.37
C SER A 127 -3.87 13.31 -7.67
N LEU A 128 -4.02 12.59 -6.56
CA LEU A 128 -5.26 12.45 -5.81
C LEU A 128 -5.31 13.29 -4.54
N MET A 129 -4.15 13.51 -3.91
CA MET A 129 -4.04 14.26 -2.65
C MET A 129 -2.64 14.85 -2.45
N ASN A 130 -2.56 15.87 -1.57
CA ASN A 130 -1.27 16.41 -1.15
C ASN A 130 -0.58 15.45 -0.17
N LEU A 131 0.71 15.22 -0.40
CA LEU A 131 1.56 14.41 0.46
C LEU A 131 2.58 15.28 1.20
N THR A 132 2.95 14.89 2.42
CA THR A 132 4.11 15.44 3.11
C THR A 132 5.40 14.82 2.58
N GLU A 133 6.56 15.44 2.85
CA GLU A 133 7.84 14.86 2.47
C GLU A 133 8.09 13.50 3.14
N GLU A 134 7.67 13.36 4.40
CA GLU A 134 7.75 12.09 5.13
C GLU A 134 6.93 11.00 4.47
N GLU A 135 5.67 11.27 4.08
CA GLU A 135 4.82 10.31 3.38
C GLU A 135 5.41 9.88 2.05
N VAL A 136 5.94 10.84 1.29
CA VAL A 136 6.66 10.55 0.04
C VAL A 136 7.84 9.63 0.30
N ALA A 137 8.67 9.92 1.31
CA ALA A 137 9.83 9.09 1.66
C ALA A 137 9.41 7.68 2.11
N CYS A 138 8.39 7.57 2.96
CA CYS A 138 7.87 6.30 3.46
C CYS A 138 7.32 5.43 2.32
N ILE A 139 6.47 6.00 1.44
CA ILE A 139 5.89 5.28 0.29
C ILE A 139 6.99 4.92 -0.72
N ARG A 140 7.90 5.85 -1.04
CA ARG A 140 8.96 5.59 -2.01
C ARG A 140 9.86 4.44 -1.61
N TYR A 141 10.24 4.36 -0.34
CA TYR A 141 11.25 3.45 0.16
C TYR A 141 10.70 2.30 1.03
N HIS A 142 9.37 2.05 0.99
CA HIS A 142 8.75 0.96 1.76
C HIS A 142 9.36 -0.42 1.46
N MET A 143 9.91 -0.62 0.27
CA MET A 143 10.60 -1.87 -0.10
C MET A 143 11.84 -2.17 0.74
N GLY A 144 12.36 -1.20 1.50
CA GLY A 144 13.48 -1.40 2.42
C GLY A 144 14.72 -1.98 1.74
N ALA A 145 15.17 -3.14 2.18
CA ALA A 145 16.35 -3.83 1.63
C ALA A 145 16.20 -4.25 0.16
N PHE A 146 14.99 -4.29 -0.37
CA PHE A 146 14.71 -4.58 -1.80
C PHE A 146 14.75 -3.32 -2.68
N THR A 147 15.06 -2.15 -2.11
CA THR A 147 15.34 -0.93 -2.89
C THR A 147 16.53 -1.17 -3.82
N ALA A 148 16.46 -0.66 -5.05
CA ALA A 148 17.53 -0.80 -6.02
C ALA A 148 18.88 -0.28 -5.48
N GLN A 149 19.97 -0.96 -5.78
CA GLN A 149 21.27 -0.72 -5.16
C GLN A 149 21.82 0.70 -5.45
N ASP A 150 21.51 1.25 -6.60
CA ASP A 150 21.88 2.63 -6.99
C ASP A 150 21.11 3.70 -6.19
N GLU A 151 19.97 3.35 -5.60
CA GLU A 151 19.17 4.23 -4.72
C GLU A 151 19.52 4.09 -3.23
N TRP A 152 20.40 3.18 -2.82
CA TRP A 152 20.69 2.91 -1.41
C TRP A 152 21.21 4.11 -0.62
N LYS A 153 21.94 4.99 -1.26
CA LYS A 153 22.42 6.23 -0.64
C LYS A 153 21.25 7.14 -0.26
N ASP A 154 20.27 7.27 -1.15
CA ASP A 154 19.09 8.10 -0.92
C ASP A 154 18.12 7.44 0.06
N TYR A 155 17.97 6.12 -0.01
CA TYR A 155 17.25 5.33 1.00
C TYR A 155 17.83 5.53 2.41
N THR A 156 19.16 5.45 2.55
CA THR A 156 19.84 5.69 3.84
C THR A 156 19.59 7.10 4.34
N ARG A 157 19.65 8.10 3.46
CA ARG A 157 19.31 9.48 3.83
C ARG A 157 17.85 9.62 4.26
N ALA A 158 16.92 9.01 3.54
CA ALA A 158 15.50 9.03 3.89
C ALA A 158 15.26 8.48 5.30
N ILE A 159 15.89 7.37 5.69
CA ILE A 159 15.81 6.81 7.04
C ILE A 159 16.34 7.78 8.09
N HIS A 160 17.42 8.50 7.82
CA HIS A 160 17.98 9.47 8.78
C HIS A 160 17.07 10.68 9.00
N TYR A 161 16.40 11.17 7.94
CA TYR A 161 15.46 12.28 8.05
C TYR A 161 14.10 11.83 8.59
N TYR A 162 13.61 10.67 8.13
CA TYR A 162 12.29 10.13 8.43
C TYR A 162 12.39 8.66 8.87
N PRO A 163 12.69 8.38 10.16
CA PRO A 163 12.81 7.02 10.68
C PRO A 163 11.58 6.13 10.41
N ASN A 164 10.41 6.74 10.19
CA ASN A 164 9.17 6.04 9.86
C ASN A 164 9.21 5.28 8.52
N VAL A 165 10.20 5.54 7.66
CA VAL A 165 10.52 4.71 6.48
C VAL A 165 10.79 3.26 6.90
N LEU A 166 11.53 3.03 7.99
CA LEU A 166 11.79 1.68 8.51
C LEU A 166 10.53 1.03 9.07
N TRP A 167 9.72 1.80 9.81
CA TRP A 167 8.47 1.30 10.37
C TRP A 167 7.46 0.94 9.29
N THR A 168 7.43 1.69 8.19
CA THR A 168 6.61 1.36 7.01
C THR A 168 7.03 0.03 6.40
N HIS A 169 8.33 -0.18 6.17
CA HIS A 169 8.85 -1.46 5.68
C HIS A 169 8.49 -2.62 6.62
N HIS A 170 8.65 -2.44 7.94
CA HIS A 170 8.30 -3.49 8.91
C HIS A 170 6.80 -3.80 8.90
N ALA A 171 5.93 -2.80 8.77
CA ALA A 171 4.49 -3.02 8.70
C ALA A 171 4.10 -3.85 7.47
N ASP A 172 4.70 -3.54 6.31
CA ASP A 172 4.52 -4.31 5.07
C ASP A 172 5.01 -5.77 5.24
N MET A 173 6.22 -5.97 5.79
CA MET A 173 6.76 -7.31 6.05
C MET A 173 5.90 -8.11 7.05
N ILE A 174 5.33 -7.48 8.06
CA ILE A 174 4.41 -8.12 9.01
C ILE A 174 3.12 -8.54 8.29
N ALA A 175 2.51 -7.66 7.50
CA ALA A 175 1.30 -7.95 6.76
C ALA A 175 1.52 -9.11 5.78
N SER A 176 2.57 -9.04 4.97
CA SER A 176 2.84 -10.03 3.92
C SER A 176 3.33 -11.38 4.44
N HIS A 177 4.24 -11.41 5.43
CA HIS A 177 4.94 -12.63 5.84
C HIS A 177 4.46 -13.24 7.15
N VAL A 178 3.87 -12.43 8.04
CA VAL A 178 3.36 -12.91 9.34
C VAL A 178 1.85 -13.12 9.28
N LYS A 179 1.11 -12.16 8.70
CA LYS A 179 -0.35 -12.23 8.60
C LYS A 179 -0.84 -12.87 7.30
N GLY A 180 0.00 -12.93 6.27
CA GLY A 180 -0.25 -13.66 5.02
C GLY A 180 -1.24 -12.97 4.06
N VAL A 181 -1.37 -11.66 4.15
CA VAL A 181 -2.23 -10.83 3.29
C VAL A 181 -1.44 -9.87 2.44
#